data_b8c19db30d97ff0ed501e8f5a05e5712
#
_entry.id   b8c19db30d97ff0ed501e8f5a05e5712
#
_cell.length_a   1.000
_cell.length_b   1.000
_cell.length_c   1.000
_cell.angle_alpha   90.00
_cell.angle_beta   90.00
_cell.angle_gamma   90.00
#
_symmetry.space_group_name_H-M   'P 1'
#
loop_
_entity.id
_entity.type
_entity.pdbx_description
1 polymer ?
#
loop_
_entity_poly.entity_id
_entity_poly.type
_entity_poly.pdbx_seq_one_letter_code
_entity_poly.pdbx_strand_id
1 'polypeptide(L)'
;MRLLPMRKISRHSKRLALFLTFCAGYVDAYTFIIRGNTLVAGQTGNVVFLSVGLIQDNVSDASAKVMTLISFMVGVFLLTVYKEKLRIVRKPILSLIPLAILSLIIGFVPLTVDNIYIVPPLAFCMGLVTTAFGEVSGIAYNNAFMTGNIKRTMLAFGEYVRTKHTPFLREGLIFVSLLSSFVLGVIVSAYLSIFYKEKTILGIPIMMSVFYLSMLFASWRKKVGEKV
;
A
#
# COMPACT_ATOMS: atom_id res chain seq x y z
N MET A 1 2.19 35.02 3.48
CA MET A 1 2.69 33.82 4.16
C MET A 1 3.26 32.88 3.09
N ARG A 2 4.60 32.90 2.85
CA ARG A 2 5.24 32.03 1.86
C ARG A 2 5.22 30.61 2.41
N LEU A 3 4.43 29.73 1.79
CA LEU A 3 4.50 28.30 2.05
C LEU A 3 5.96 27.84 1.85
N LEU A 4 6.57 27.34 2.91
CA LEU A 4 7.92 26.81 2.89
C LEU A 4 8.05 25.78 1.76
N PRO A 5 9.12 25.81 0.93
CA PRO A 5 9.33 24.83 -0.10
C PRO A 5 9.53 23.46 0.57
N MET A 6 8.47 22.64 0.58
CA MET A 6 8.57 21.26 1.02
C MET A 6 9.62 20.56 0.16
N ARG A 7 10.68 20.06 0.78
CA ARG A 7 11.64 19.19 0.11
C ARG A 7 10.83 18.07 -0.55
N LYS A 8 10.90 17.94 -1.88
CA LYS A 8 10.24 16.87 -2.61
C LYS A 8 10.52 15.56 -1.89
N ILE A 9 9.49 14.94 -1.30
CA ILE A 9 9.59 13.55 -0.85
C ILE A 9 9.95 12.79 -2.12
N SER A 10 11.18 12.32 -2.18
CA SER A 10 11.63 11.59 -3.36
C SER A 10 10.75 10.34 -3.47
N ARG A 11 10.10 10.13 -4.61
CA ARG A 11 9.33 8.90 -4.92
C ARG A 11 10.17 7.65 -4.66
N HIS A 12 11.47 7.78 -4.76
CA HIS A 12 12.48 6.73 -4.65
C HIS A 12 12.98 6.54 -3.22
N SER A 13 12.37 7.18 -2.22
CA SER A 13 12.79 7.04 -0.83
C SER A 13 12.48 5.64 -0.29
N LYS A 14 13.52 4.92 0.16
CA LYS A 14 13.37 3.61 0.82
C LYS A 14 12.40 3.67 2.02
N ARG A 15 12.45 4.74 2.82
CA ARG A 15 11.55 4.91 3.98
C ARG A 15 10.08 4.97 3.56
N LEU A 16 9.78 5.70 2.50
CA LEU A 16 8.43 5.80 1.96
C LEU A 16 7.97 4.46 1.39
N ALA A 17 8.83 3.77 0.63
CA ALA A 17 8.52 2.46 0.08
C ALA A 17 8.19 1.43 1.18
N LEU A 18 9.01 1.36 2.24
CA LEU A 18 8.77 0.50 3.40
C LEU A 18 7.43 0.84 4.07
N PHE A 19 7.17 2.13 4.30
CA PHE A 19 5.93 2.58 4.91
C PHE A 19 4.70 2.19 4.08
N LEU A 20 4.72 2.42 2.76
CA LEU A 20 3.61 2.06 1.87
C LEU A 20 3.40 0.55 1.78
N THR A 21 4.48 -0.22 1.80
CA THR A 21 4.42 -1.68 1.80
C THR A 21 3.85 -2.21 3.11
N PHE A 22 4.19 -1.60 4.25
CA PHE A 22 3.56 -1.87 5.54
C PHE A 22 2.05 -1.59 5.49
N CYS A 23 1.66 -0.41 5.00
CA CYS A 23 0.25 -0.03 4.88
C CYS A 23 -0.52 -0.99 3.97
N ALA A 24 0.07 -1.47 2.87
CA ALA A 24 -0.55 -2.43 1.98
C ALA A 24 -0.85 -3.76 2.69
N GLY A 25 0.13 -4.32 3.42
CA GLY A 25 -0.08 -5.51 4.24
C GLY A 25 -1.11 -5.31 5.34
N TYR A 26 -1.11 -4.12 5.96
CA TYR A 26 -2.06 -3.76 7.00
C TYR A 26 -3.52 -3.73 6.48
N VAL A 27 -3.76 -3.08 5.34
CA VAL A 27 -5.12 -2.98 4.76
C VAL A 27 -5.58 -4.33 4.23
N ASP A 28 -4.71 -5.11 3.56
CA ASP A 28 -5.05 -6.45 3.09
C ASP A 28 -5.46 -7.38 4.25
N ALA A 29 -4.70 -7.37 5.36
CA ALA A 29 -5.05 -8.18 6.52
C ALA A 29 -6.36 -7.73 7.17
N TYR A 30 -6.60 -6.42 7.28
CA TYR A 30 -7.87 -5.89 7.78
C TYR A 30 -9.06 -6.37 6.95
N THR A 31 -9.00 -6.20 5.64
CA THR A 31 -10.14 -6.58 4.78
C THR A 31 -10.32 -8.09 4.72
N PHE A 32 -9.23 -8.85 4.76
CA PHE A 32 -9.31 -10.30 4.82
C PHE A 32 -9.97 -10.81 6.11
N ILE A 33 -9.59 -10.29 7.27
CA ILE A 33 -10.08 -10.77 8.58
C ILE A 33 -11.46 -10.21 8.90
N ILE A 34 -11.71 -8.93 8.61
CA ILE A 34 -12.87 -8.18 9.10
C ILE A 34 -13.94 -7.99 8.01
N ARG A 35 -13.56 -8.00 6.72
CA ARG A 35 -14.44 -7.62 5.60
C ARG A 35 -14.54 -8.71 4.53
N GLY A 36 -14.78 -9.96 4.93
CA GLY A 36 -15.21 -11.03 4.02
C GLY A 36 -14.10 -11.66 3.19
N ASN A 37 -12.94 -11.95 3.77
CA ASN A 37 -11.84 -12.68 3.11
C ASN A 37 -11.45 -12.12 1.72
N THR A 38 -11.51 -10.80 1.57
CA THR A 38 -11.20 -10.11 0.30
C THR A 38 -9.97 -9.23 0.49
N LEU A 39 -9.02 -9.28 -0.46
CA LEU A 39 -7.80 -8.47 -0.43
C LEU A 39 -8.01 -7.19 -1.26
N VAL A 40 -7.57 -6.04 -0.77
CA VAL A 40 -7.65 -4.78 -1.54
C VAL A 40 -6.51 -4.60 -2.53
N ALA A 41 -5.36 -5.19 -2.26
CA ALA A 41 -4.15 -5.08 -3.07
C ALA A 41 -3.72 -6.42 -3.67
N GLY A 42 -3.94 -7.53 -2.97
CA GLY A 42 -3.59 -8.90 -3.37
C GLY A 42 -4.54 -9.49 -4.41
N GLN A 43 -4.71 -8.88 -5.58
CA GLN A 43 -5.73 -9.26 -6.57
C GLN A 43 -5.61 -10.69 -7.08
N THR A 44 -4.40 -11.26 -7.15
CA THR A 44 -4.21 -12.67 -7.51
C THR A 44 -4.92 -13.62 -6.53
N GLY A 45 -4.87 -13.30 -5.22
CA GLY A 45 -5.61 -14.03 -4.20
C GLY A 45 -7.13 -13.93 -4.42
N ASN A 46 -7.63 -12.72 -4.72
CA ASN A 46 -9.05 -12.51 -5.02
C ASN A 46 -9.53 -13.35 -6.22
N VAL A 47 -8.73 -13.45 -7.29
CA VAL A 47 -9.06 -14.30 -8.46
C VAL A 47 -9.20 -15.76 -8.05
N VAL A 48 -8.28 -16.28 -7.22
CA VAL A 48 -8.37 -17.66 -6.72
C VAL A 48 -9.61 -17.85 -5.84
N PHE A 49 -9.81 -16.95 -4.85
CA PHE A 49 -10.96 -17.04 -3.94
C PHE A 49 -12.30 -16.89 -4.68
N LEU A 50 -12.38 -16.01 -5.67
CA LEU A 50 -13.53 -15.86 -6.56
C LEU A 50 -13.82 -17.16 -7.32
N SER A 51 -12.80 -17.74 -7.95
CA SER A 51 -12.96 -18.95 -8.76
C SER A 51 -13.44 -20.14 -7.93
N VAL A 52 -12.89 -20.30 -6.74
CA VAL A 52 -13.32 -21.34 -5.80
C VAL A 52 -14.74 -21.06 -5.29
N GLY A 53 -15.05 -19.81 -4.92
CA GLY A 53 -16.36 -19.40 -4.41
C GLY A 53 -17.50 -19.62 -5.41
N LEU A 54 -17.24 -19.41 -6.71
CA LEU A 54 -18.23 -19.67 -7.77
C LEU A 54 -18.62 -21.16 -7.88
N ILE A 55 -17.70 -22.07 -7.60
CA ILE A 55 -17.97 -23.52 -7.60
C ILE A 55 -18.70 -23.96 -6.33
N GLN A 56 -18.52 -23.22 -5.24
CA GLN A 56 -19.14 -23.50 -3.94
C GLN A 56 -20.48 -22.79 -3.72
N ASP A 57 -21.08 -22.21 -4.78
CA ASP A 57 -22.35 -21.48 -4.77
C ASP A 57 -22.42 -20.27 -3.80
N ASN A 58 -21.29 -19.65 -3.48
CA ASN A 58 -21.22 -18.46 -2.63
C ASN A 58 -21.26 -17.16 -3.46
N VAL A 59 -22.42 -16.87 -4.04
CA VAL A 59 -22.60 -15.77 -5.03
C VAL A 59 -22.42 -14.39 -4.40
N SER A 60 -22.83 -14.16 -3.15
CA SER A 60 -22.73 -12.84 -2.52
C SER A 60 -21.26 -12.43 -2.27
N ASP A 61 -20.44 -13.37 -1.86
CA ASP A 61 -19.01 -13.19 -1.63
C ASP A 61 -18.23 -13.03 -2.96
N ALA A 62 -18.68 -13.71 -4.01
CA ALA A 62 -18.13 -13.59 -5.35
C ALA A 62 -18.30 -12.17 -5.93
N SER A 63 -19.47 -11.56 -5.75
CA SER A 63 -19.76 -10.22 -6.28
C SER A 63 -18.85 -9.15 -5.68
N ALA A 64 -18.60 -9.18 -4.38
CA ALA A 64 -17.69 -8.26 -3.71
C ALA A 64 -16.25 -8.40 -4.24
N LYS A 65 -15.78 -9.62 -4.50
CA LYS A 65 -14.44 -9.87 -5.07
C LYS A 65 -14.30 -9.39 -6.51
N VAL A 66 -15.33 -9.61 -7.36
CA VAL A 66 -15.37 -9.07 -8.74
C VAL A 66 -15.30 -7.55 -8.72
N MET A 67 -16.15 -6.90 -7.91
CA MET A 67 -16.18 -5.44 -7.81
C MET A 67 -14.86 -4.88 -7.26
N THR A 68 -14.21 -5.60 -6.34
CA THR A 68 -12.89 -5.24 -5.81
C THR A 68 -11.82 -5.27 -6.88
N LEU A 69 -11.79 -6.33 -7.71
CA LEU A 69 -10.86 -6.45 -8.84
C LEU A 69 -11.08 -5.33 -9.86
N ILE A 70 -12.32 -5.09 -10.26
CA ILE A 70 -12.68 -4.03 -11.22
C ILE A 70 -12.27 -2.66 -10.65
N SER A 71 -12.59 -2.37 -9.39
CA SER A 71 -12.26 -1.10 -8.74
C SER A 71 -10.76 -0.85 -8.68
N PHE A 72 -9.96 -1.87 -8.36
CA PHE A 72 -8.51 -1.77 -8.40
C PHE A 72 -8.00 -1.45 -9.82
N MET A 73 -8.48 -2.18 -10.84
CA MET A 73 -8.12 -1.91 -12.24
C MET A 73 -8.49 -0.50 -12.68
N VAL A 74 -9.68 -0.01 -12.31
CA VAL A 74 -10.12 1.36 -12.59
C VAL A 74 -9.20 2.37 -11.91
N GLY A 75 -8.80 2.15 -10.66
CA GLY A 75 -7.84 3.00 -9.94
C GLY A 75 -6.49 3.10 -10.67
N VAL A 76 -5.93 1.98 -11.09
CA VAL A 76 -4.69 1.91 -11.89
C VAL A 76 -4.86 2.64 -13.22
N PHE A 77 -5.93 2.36 -13.95
CA PHE A 77 -6.21 2.96 -15.26
C PHE A 77 -6.37 4.47 -15.17
N LEU A 78 -7.23 4.96 -14.28
CA LEU A 78 -7.50 6.39 -14.15
C LEU A 78 -6.24 7.16 -13.75
N LEU A 79 -5.47 6.65 -12.80
CA LEU A 79 -4.24 7.35 -12.44
C LEU A 79 -3.22 7.34 -13.59
N THR A 80 -3.12 6.25 -14.33
CA THR A 80 -2.21 6.19 -15.50
C THR A 80 -2.57 7.22 -16.54
N VAL A 81 -3.87 7.40 -16.83
CA VAL A 81 -4.37 8.37 -17.82
C VAL A 81 -4.24 9.83 -17.33
N TYR A 82 -4.58 10.08 -16.05
CA TYR A 82 -4.72 11.44 -15.54
C TYR A 82 -3.57 11.93 -14.67
N LYS A 83 -2.53 11.11 -14.41
CA LYS A 83 -1.42 11.44 -13.49
C LYS A 83 -0.76 12.80 -13.78
N GLU A 84 -0.64 13.19 -15.05
CA GLU A 84 -0.04 14.47 -15.44
C GLU A 84 -0.99 15.65 -15.14
N LYS A 85 -2.28 15.53 -15.53
CA LYS A 85 -3.31 16.53 -15.28
C LYS A 85 -3.52 16.77 -13.78
N LEU A 86 -3.57 15.71 -12.99
CA LEU A 86 -3.75 15.77 -11.53
C LEU A 86 -2.49 16.19 -10.75
N ARG A 87 -1.40 16.54 -11.45
CA ARG A 87 -0.11 16.91 -10.84
C ARG A 87 0.46 15.86 -9.87
N ILE A 88 -0.05 14.62 -9.91
CA ILE A 88 0.40 13.51 -9.05
C ILE A 88 1.85 13.15 -9.38
N VAL A 89 2.27 13.33 -10.63
CA VAL A 89 3.67 13.21 -11.04
C VAL A 89 4.58 14.11 -10.22
N ARG A 90 4.12 15.31 -9.85
CA ARG A 90 4.89 16.29 -9.05
C ARG A 90 4.69 16.11 -7.54
N LYS A 91 3.52 15.62 -7.13
CA LYS A 91 3.11 15.44 -5.73
C LYS A 91 2.43 14.09 -5.53
N PRO A 92 3.15 12.97 -5.61
CA PRO A 92 2.55 11.63 -5.53
C PRO A 92 1.84 11.36 -4.20
N ILE A 93 2.20 12.08 -3.15
CA ILE A 93 1.55 11.98 -1.84
C ILE A 93 0.04 12.29 -1.88
N LEU A 94 -0.42 13.03 -2.91
CA LEU A 94 -1.85 13.30 -3.08
C LEU A 94 -2.67 12.02 -3.33
N SER A 95 -2.05 10.97 -3.88
CA SER A 95 -2.72 9.67 -4.06
C SER A 95 -3.00 8.92 -2.76
N LEU A 96 -2.37 9.34 -1.65
CA LEU A 96 -2.61 8.76 -0.32
C LEU A 96 -3.84 9.37 0.37
N ILE A 97 -4.25 10.57 -0.02
CA ILE A 97 -5.36 11.29 0.63
C ILE A 97 -6.68 10.51 0.53
N PRO A 98 -7.09 9.99 -0.65
CA PRO A 98 -8.32 9.21 -0.75
C PRO A 98 -8.32 7.98 0.17
N LEU A 99 -7.19 7.27 0.25
CA LEU A 99 -7.05 6.11 1.13
C LEU A 99 -7.19 6.51 2.61
N ALA A 100 -6.57 7.61 3.03
CA ALA A 100 -6.64 8.09 4.41
C ALA A 100 -8.07 8.50 4.79
N ILE A 101 -8.75 9.29 3.93
CA ILE A 101 -10.13 9.75 4.18
C ILE A 101 -11.08 8.56 4.21
N LEU A 102 -10.99 7.66 3.23
CA LEU A 102 -11.85 6.50 3.15
C LEU A 102 -11.66 5.55 4.33
N SER A 103 -10.42 5.30 4.73
CA SER A 103 -10.10 4.49 5.92
C SER A 103 -10.64 5.13 7.21
N LEU A 104 -10.62 6.47 7.30
CA LEU A 104 -11.21 7.18 8.43
C LEU A 104 -12.73 6.97 8.47
N ILE A 105 -13.42 7.09 7.34
CA ILE A 105 -14.87 6.89 7.25
C ILE A 105 -15.24 5.43 7.58
N ILE A 106 -14.54 4.46 6.96
CA ILE A 106 -14.83 3.02 7.12
C ILE A 106 -14.64 2.54 8.56
N GLY A 107 -13.73 3.15 9.32
CA GLY A 107 -13.51 2.82 10.73
C GLY A 107 -14.73 3.06 11.63
N PHE A 108 -15.73 3.82 11.15
CA PHE A 108 -17.00 4.04 11.85
C PHE A 108 -18.19 3.33 11.20
N VAL A 109 -17.96 2.59 10.11
CA VAL A 109 -19.01 1.84 9.42
C VAL A 109 -19.21 0.46 10.09
N PRO A 110 -20.44 0.14 10.57
CA PRO A 110 -20.73 -1.13 11.22
C PRO A 110 -20.43 -2.34 10.33
N LEU A 111 -20.20 -3.50 10.96
CA LEU A 111 -19.97 -4.77 10.25
C LEU A 111 -21.23 -5.30 9.55
N THR A 112 -22.40 -4.76 9.86
CA THR A 112 -23.69 -5.08 9.21
C THR A 112 -23.80 -4.54 7.78
N VAL A 113 -22.96 -3.55 7.41
CA VAL A 113 -22.93 -3.01 6.05
C VAL A 113 -22.21 -4.00 5.14
N ASP A 114 -22.83 -4.29 3.99
CA ASP A 114 -22.31 -5.24 3.01
C ASP A 114 -20.91 -4.81 2.52
N ASN A 115 -20.00 -5.80 2.43
CA ASN A 115 -18.61 -5.61 2.07
C ASN A 115 -18.41 -5.08 0.64
N ILE A 116 -19.40 -5.23 -0.24
CA ILE A 116 -19.40 -4.67 -1.60
C ILE A 116 -19.32 -3.14 -1.61
N TYR A 117 -19.77 -2.47 -0.55
CA TYR A 117 -19.68 -1.02 -0.40
C TYR A 117 -18.38 -0.56 0.29
N ILE A 118 -17.66 -1.48 0.91
CA ILE A 118 -16.49 -1.17 1.75
C ILE A 118 -15.17 -1.52 1.05
N VAL A 119 -15.05 -2.75 0.54
CA VAL A 119 -13.76 -3.26 0.02
C VAL A 119 -13.42 -2.70 -1.37
N PRO A 120 -14.35 -2.62 -2.36
CA PRO A 120 -14.05 -2.08 -3.68
C PRO A 120 -13.52 -0.63 -3.67
N PRO A 121 -14.09 0.32 -2.91
CA PRO A 121 -13.53 1.67 -2.80
C PRO A 121 -12.10 1.69 -2.23
N LEU A 122 -11.79 0.85 -1.24
CA LEU A 122 -10.43 0.71 -0.72
C LEU A 122 -9.47 0.17 -1.80
N ALA A 123 -9.92 -0.82 -2.58
CA ALA A 123 -9.12 -1.38 -3.67
C ALA A 123 -8.86 -0.34 -4.78
N PHE A 124 -9.83 0.50 -5.10
CA PHE A 124 -9.63 1.65 -5.98
C PHE A 124 -8.50 2.56 -5.47
N CYS A 125 -8.55 2.94 -4.18
CA CYS A 125 -7.49 3.75 -3.57
C CYS A 125 -6.13 3.04 -3.60
N MET A 126 -6.07 1.73 -3.38
CA MET A 126 -4.83 0.96 -3.48
C MET A 126 -4.30 0.90 -4.92
N GLY A 127 -5.17 0.83 -5.92
CA GLY A 127 -4.80 0.98 -7.34
C GLY A 127 -4.11 2.33 -7.62
N LEU A 128 -4.65 3.43 -7.07
CA LEU A 128 -4.02 4.76 -7.15
C LEU A 128 -2.64 4.77 -6.49
N VAL A 129 -2.53 4.28 -5.25
CA VAL A 129 -1.27 4.27 -4.48
C VAL A 129 -0.20 3.42 -5.18
N THR A 130 -0.54 2.22 -5.60
CA THR A 130 0.39 1.30 -6.27
C THR A 130 0.93 1.89 -7.57
N THR A 131 0.09 2.59 -8.34
CA THR A 131 0.48 3.26 -9.58
C THR A 131 1.32 4.52 -9.34
N ALA A 132 1.07 5.26 -8.25
CA ALA A 132 1.80 6.47 -7.93
C ALA A 132 3.23 6.20 -7.44
N PHE A 133 3.47 5.05 -6.82
CA PHE A 133 4.71 4.68 -6.14
C PHE A 133 5.24 3.33 -6.64
N GLY A 134 5.75 3.29 -7.85
CA GLY A 134 6.27 2.07 -8.49
C GLY A 134 7.79 1.94 -8.46
N GLU A 135 8.54 2.76 -7.70
CA GLU A 135 10.01 2.77 -7.73
C GLU A 135 10.61 3.05 -6.34
N VAL A 136 11.66 2.33 -5.99
CA VAL A 136 12.45 2.49 -4.77
C VAL A 136 13.94 2.50 -5.10
N SER A 137 14.66 3.55 -4.72
CA SER A 137 16.11 3.68 -4.96
C SER A 137 16.53 3.46 -6.43
N GLY A 138 15.70 3.85 -7.40
CA GLY A 138 15.96 3.63 -8.83
C GLY A 138 15.54 2.24 -9.35
N ILE A 139 14.97 1.40 -8.51
CA ILE A 139 14.55 0.03 -8.86
C ILE A 139 13.02 -0.05 -8.87
N ALA A 140 12.45 -0.58 -9.93
CA ALA A 140 11.01 -0.82 -10.00
C ALA A 140 10.57 -1.84 -8.94
N TYR A 141 9.55 -1.51 -8.15
CA TYR A 141 8.96 -2.40 -7.18
C TYR A 141 7.45 -2.26 -7.16
N ASN A 142 6.77 -3.17 -6.49
CA ASN A 142 5.35 -3.04 -6.21
C ASN A 142 5.14 -3.10 -4.68
N ASN A 143 4.47 -2.09 -4.13
CA ASN A 143 4.22 -1.98 -2.69
C ASN A 143 3.20 -3.02 -2.17
N ALA A 144 2.44 -3.64 -3.06
CA ALA A 144 1.35 -4.57 -2.75
C ALA A 144 1.57 -5.98 -3.30
N PHE A 145 2.37 -6.14 -4.36
CA PHE A 145 2.53 -7.42 -5.06
C PHE A 145 3.78 -8.19 -4.58
N MET A 146 3.61 -8.96 -3.50
CA MET A 146 4.73 -9.60 -2.82
C MET A 146 5.38 -10.74 -3.60
N THR A 147 4.63 -11.49 -4.42
CA THR A 147 5.20 -12.58 -5.26
C THR A 147 6.28 -12.07 -6.20
N GLY A 148 6.05 -10.91 -6.84
CA GLY A 148 7.06 -10.26 -7.68
C GLY A 148 8.30 -9.83 -6.89
N ASN A 149 8.10 -9.29 -5.68
CA ASN A 149 9.20 -8.89 -4.81
C ASN A 149 10.02 -10.09 -4.30
N ILE A 150 9.37 -11.23 -3.97
CA ILE A 150 10.04 -12.49 -3.61
C ILE A 150 10.92 -12.97 -4.76
N LYS A 151 10.37 -13.02 -5.98
CA LYS A 151 11.14 -13.41 -7.17
C LYS A 151 12.38 -12.52 -7.36
N ARG A 152 12.21 -11.19 -7.26
CA ARG A 152 13.32 -10.23 -7.40
C ARG A 152 14.38 -10.40 -6.31
N THR A 153 13.98 -10.67 -5.08
CA THR A 153 14.92 -10.99 -3.99
C THR A 153 15.84 -12.13 -4.37
N MET A 154 15.28 -13.24 -4.84
CA MET A 154 16.06 -14.42 -5.19
C MET A 154 16.92 -14.24 -6.44
N LEU A 155 16.41 -13.51 -7.44
CA LEU A 155 17.21 -13.15 -8.62
C LEU A 155 18.42 -12.28 -8.22
N ALA A 156 18.22 -11.27 -7.39
CA ALA A 156 19.31 -10.40 -6.94
C ALA A 156 20.37 -11.16 -6.12
N PHE A 157 19.96 -12.07 -5.22
CA PHE A 157 20.92 -12.90 -4.49
C PHE A 157 21.63 -13.91 -5.39
N GLY A 158 20.93 -14.52 -6.36
CA GLY A 158 21.55 -15.41 -7.35
C GLY A 158 22.63 -14.70 -8.17
N GLU A 159 22.35 -13.48 -8.66
CA GLU A 159 23.32 -12.66 -9.38
C GLU A 159 24.50 -12.25 -8.49
N TYR A 160 24.26 -11.96 -7.22
CA TYR A 160 25.33 -11.69 -6.26
C TYR A 160 26.24 -12.91 -6.05
N VAL A 161 25.65 -14.10 -5.88
CA VAL A 161 26.44 -15.33 -5.71
C VAL A 161 27.29 -15.60 -6.94
N ARG A 162 26.73 -15.39 -8.16
CA ARG A 162 27.41 -15.62 -9.45
C ARG A 162 28.51 -14.61 -9.73
N THR A 163 28.25 -13.31 -9.47
CA THR A 163 29.13 -12.22 -9.92
C THR A 163 29.97 -11.59 -8.81
N LYS A 164 29.59 -11.82 -7.54
CA LYS A 164 30.12 -11.14 -6.34
C LYS A 164 29.97 -9.60 -6.38
N HIS A 165 29.12 -9.07 -7.25
CA HIS A 165 28.92 -7.63 -7.42
C HIS A 165 27.96 -7.09 -6.35
N THR A 166 28.47 -6.22 -5.47
CA THR A 166 27.76 -5.72 -4.28
C THR A 166 26.44 -4.99 -4.55
N PRO A 167 26.20 -4.31 -5.67
CA PRO A 167 24.88 -3.75 -6.00
C PRO A 167 23.76 -4.79 -5.98
N PHE A 168 23.96 -6.02 -6.43
CA PHE A 168 22.95 -7.07 -6.37
C PHE A 168 22.62 -7.47 -4.92
N LEU A 169 23.63 -7.54 -4.04
CA LEU A 169 23.39 -7.77 -2.62
C LEU A 169 22.53 -6.65 -2.02
N ARG A 170 22.83 -5.38 -2.35
CA ARG A 170 22.04 -4.23 -1.87
C ARG A 170 20.60 -4.29 -2.38
N GLU A 171 20.39 -4.64 -3.65
CA GLU A 171 19.05 -4.84 -4.23
C GLU A 171 18.28 -5.92 -3.46
N GLY A 172 18.87 -7.11 -3.28
CA GLY A 172 18.27 -8.21 -2.52
C GLY A 172 17.85 -7.79 -1.11
N LEU A 173 18.72 -7.08 -0.38
CA LEU A 173 18.42 -6.57 0.97
C LEU A 173 17.29 -5.52 0.99
N ILE A 174 17.16 -4.71 -0.05
CA ILE A 174 16.02 -3.80 -0.20
C ILE A 174 14.72 -4.59 -0.30
N PHE A 175 14.67 -5.61 -1.16
CA PHE A 175 13.46 -6.43 -1.33
C PHE A 175 13.14 -7.26 -0.09
N VAL A 176 14.13 -7.82 0.63
CA VAL A 176 13.92 -8.44 1.95
C VAL A 176 13.29 -7.46 2.92
N SER A 177 13.79 -6.22 2.99
CA SER A 177 13.22 -5.19 3.86
C SER A 177 11.75 -4.87 3.50
N LEU A 178 11.39 -4.84 2.22
CA LEU A 178 10.02 -4.63 1.75
C LEU A 178 9.12 -5.80 2.17
N LEU A 179 9.56 -7.05 1.96
CA LEU A 179 8.83 -8.25 2.38
C LEU A 179 8.58 -8.25 3.88
N SER A 180 9.62 -7.98 4.68
CA SER A 180 9.50 -7.89 6.14
C SER A 180 8.52 -6.78 6.56
N SER A 181 8.54 -5.65 5.88
CA SER A 181 7.62 -4.53 6.14
C SER A 181 6.17 -4.91 5.88
N PHE A 182 5.89 -5.63 4.77
CA PHE A 182 4.57 -6.15 4.47
C PHE A 182 4.08 -7.11 5.56
N VAL A 183 4.90 -8.10 5.90
CA VAL A 183 4.58 -9.10 6.94
C VAL A 183 4.29 -8.43 8.28
N LEU A 184 5.09 -7.43 8.67
CA LEU A 184 4.84 -6.65 9.88
C LEU A 184 3.51 -5.91 9.82
N GLY A 185 3.15 -5.33 8.67
CA GLY A 185 1.84 -4.70 8.46
C GLY A 185 0.69 -5.69 8.67
N VAL A 186 0.80 -6.89 8.08
CA VAL A 186 -0.18 -7.98 8.25
C VAL A 186 -0.30 -8.36 9.73
N ILE A 187 0.81 -8.63 10.41
CA ILE A 187 0.82 -9.04 11.83
C ILE A 187 0.18 -7.99 12.72
N VAL A 188 0.56 -6.71 12.55
CA VAL A 188 0.03 -5.61 13.36
C VAL A 188 -1.47 -5.46 13.13
N SER A 189 -1.92 -5.49 11.88
CA SER A 189 -3.36 -5.39 11.56
C SER A 189 -4.14 -6.59 12.12
N ALA A 190 -3.63 -7.80 11.95
CA ALA A 190 -4.27 -9.01 12.48
C ALA A 190 -4.41 -8.95 14.00
N TYR A 191 -3.33 -8.56 14.71
CA TYR A 191 -3.35 -8.41 16.16
C TYR A 191 -4.36 -7.35 16.63
N LEU A 192 -4.35 -6.17 16.01
CA LEU A 192 -5.27 -5.10 16.35
C LEU A 192 -6.73 -5.45 16.04
N SER A 193 -6.97 -6.26 15.00
CA SER A 193 -8.31 -6.72 14.62
C SER A 193 -9.00 -7.55 15.69
N ILE A 194 -8.23 -8.23 16.55
CA ILE A 194 -8.78 -8.98 17.70
C ILE A 194 -9.51 -8.06 18.67
N PHE A 195 -8.97 -6.85 18.92
CA PHE A 195 -9.48 -5.94 19.93
C PHE A 195 -10.38 -4.84 19.35
N TYR A 196 -10.04 -4.31 18.18
CA TYR A 196 -10.66 -3.12 17.60
C TYR A 196 -11.63 -3.40 16.45
N LYS A 197 -11.68 -4.64 15.94
CA LYS A 197 -12.59 -5.07 14.86
C LYS A 197 -12.61 -4.06 13.69
N GLU A 198 -13.80 -3.50 13.36
CA GLU A 198 -13.98 -2.52 12.28
C GLU A 198 -13.11 -1.26 12.44
N LYS A 199 -12.81 -0.85 13.67
CA LYS A 199 -11.99 0.33 13.96
C LYS A 199 -10.50 0.12 13.66
N THR A 200 -10.05 -1.09 13.44
CA THR A 200 -8.65 -1.39 13.09
C THR A 200 -8.19 -0.56 11.89
N ILE A 201 -9.04 -0.34 10.90
CA ILE A 201 -8.68 0.45 9.70
C ILE A 201 -8.26 1.90 10.02
N LEU A 202 -8.67 2.46 11.18
CA LEU A 202 -8.25 3.79 11.64
C LEU A 202 -6.73 3.89 11.86
N GLY A 203 -6.05 2.76 11.98
CA GLY A 203 -4.58 2.72 11.98
C GLY A 203 -3.97 3.35 10.74
N ILE A 204 -4.61 3.27 9.56
CA ILE A 204 -4.10 3.84 8.30
C ILE A 204 -3.98 5.38 8.37
N PRO A 205 -5.04 6.15 8.62
CA PRO A 205 -4.91 7.61 8.71
C PRO A 205 -4.00 8.05 9.86
N ILE A 206 -3.99 7.33 10.99
CA ILE A 206 -3.07 7.62 12.11
C ILE A 206 -1.62 7.44 11.66
N MET A 207 -1.26 6.30 11.09
CA MET A 207 0.11 6.02 10.64
C MET A 207 0.54 6.99 9.52
N MET A 208 -0.34 7.32 8.58
CA MET A 208 -0.06 8.30 7.53
C MET A 208 0.21 9.69 8.11
N SER A 209 -0.55 10.11 9.12
CA SER A 209 -0.36 11.38 9.80
C SER A 209 0.99 11.42 10.56
N VAL A 210 1.30 10.38 11.32
CA VAL A 210 2.58 10.26 12.05
C VAL A 210 3.76 10.24 11.07
N PHE A 211 3.66 9.49 9.97
CA PHE A 211 4.70 9.44 8.96
C PHE A 211 4.91 10.82 8.31
N TYR A 212 3.85 11.51 7.95
CA TYR A 212 3.91 12.85 7.38
C TYR A 212 4.54 13.86 8.34
N LEU A 213 4.12 13.87 9.61
CA LEU A 213 4.69 14.73 10.65
C LEU A 213 6.18 14.45 10.88
N SER A 214 6.59 13.17 10.89
CA SER A 214 7.99 12.79 11.02
C SER A 214 8.85 13.32 9.86
N MET A 215 8.31 13.32 8.64
CA MET A 215 8.99 13.87 7.47
C MET A 215 9.11 15.41 7.53
N LEU A 216 8.07 16.09 8.01
CA LEU A 216 8.10 17.54 8.23
C LEU A 216 9.15 17.91 9.27
N PHE A 217 9.18 17.21 10.39
CA PHE A 217 10.15 17.45 11.46
C PHE A 217 11.59 17.21 11.01
N ALA A 218 11.85 16.12 10.28
CA ALA A 218 13.16 15.85 9.69
C ALA A 218 13.61 16.95 8.69
N SER A 219 12.67 17.48 7.93
CA SER A 219 12.91 18.59 7.00
C SER A 219 13.22 19.90 7.73
N TRP A 220 12.53 20.18 8.83
CA TRP A 220 12.75 21.36 9.67
C TRP A 220 14.12 21.33 10.36
N ARG A 221 14.50 20.22 11.00
CA ARG A 221 15.80 20.05 11.66
C ARG A 221 16.97 20.29 10.70
N LYS A 222 16.88 19.82 9.46
CA LYS A 222 17.91 20.06 8.45
C LYS A 222 18.09 21.54 8.13
N LYS A 223 16.99 22.29 8.03
CA LYS A 223 17.03 23.74 7.75
C LYS A 223 17.61 24.56 8.90
N VAL A 224 17.39 24.12 10.14
CA VAL A 224 17.94 24.79 11.32
C VAL A 224 19.45 24.51 11.40
N GLY A 225 19.91 23.28 11.13
CA GLY A 225 21.32 22.93 11.14
C GLY A 225 22.16 23.48 9.96
N GLU A 226 21.54 23.92 8.87
CA GLU A 226 22.21 24.59 7.74
C GLU A 226 22.36 26.12 7.97
N LYS A 227 21.81 26.66 9.07
CA LYS A 227 21.86 28.10 9.42
C LYS A 227 22.80 28.41 10.60
N VAL A 228 23.39 27.39 11.20
CA VAL A 228 24.42 27.46 12.23
C VAL A 228 25.76 27.02 11.65
#